data_27011712126fac00a8824084356174fd
#
_entry.id   27011712126fac00a8824084356174fd
#
_cell.length_a   1.000
_cell.length_b   1.000
_cell.length_c   1.000
_cell.angle_alpha   90.00
_cell.angle_beta   90.00
_cell.angle_gamma   90.00
#
_symmetry.space_group_name_H-M   'P 1'
#
loop_
_entity.id
_entity.type
_entity.pdbx_description
1 polymer ?
#
loop_
_entity_poly.entity_id
_entity_poly.type
_entity_poly.pdbx_seq_one_letter_code
_entity_poly.pdbx_strand_id
1 'polypeptide(L)'
;MSVSEQVGGVSTPRVPDPVSVLVVEDDATIRRAVQLSLERYGYHVAVAANGLDGLEAFRAGRYDLLILDVMLPELDGIGLCRRIREESLVPVLMMSARGDALDVVSGLEAGADDYVVKPVDTPVLVARIRTLLRRATFRPPEPETTPARGKGPVHPAGVPVDARTTPGELVFGDLSVNTLGLEVHRGGRPVPLTPTELRLLLEFAAAPGAVLDRRRLLRDVWDYGWEGDTRVVDLCVLRLRKKIGAERIETVRGFGYKLVRD
;
A
#
# COMPACT_ATOMS: atom_id res chain seq x y z
N MET A 1 11.81 -61.67 5.68
CA MET A 1 12.56 -60.41 5.70
C MET A 1 12.05 -59.58 4.52
N SER A 2 11.07 -58.71 4.76
CA SER A 2 10.54 -57.83 3.71
C SER A 2 10.93 -56.41 4.05
N VAL A 3 11.72 -55.80 3.20
CA VAL A 3 12.18 -54.40 3.30
C VAL A 3 11.11 -53.56 2.62
N SER A 4 10.38 -52.75 3.38
CA SER A 4 9.45 -51.76 2.86
C SER A 4 10.22 -50.51 2.47
N GLU A 5 10.27 -50.26 1.19
CA GLU A 5 10.84 -49.05 0.56
C GLU A 5 9.87 -47.88 0.75
N GLN A 6 10.23 -46.94 1.62
CA GLN A 6 9.51 -45.66 1.76
C GLN A 6 9.90 -44.75 0.57
N VAL A 7 8.99 -44.59 -0.37
CA VAL A 7 9.10 -43.59 -1.45
C VAL A 7 8.84 -42.23 -0.83
N GLY A 8 9.91 -41.44 -0.64
CA GLY A 8 9.84 -40.04 -0.25
C GLY A 8 9.08 -39.21 -1.28
N GLY A 9 7.92 -38.71 -0.91
CA GLY A 9 7.15 -37.80 -1.75
C GLY A 9 7.91 -36.50 -2.00
N VAL A 10 8.35 -36.31 -3.24
CA VAL A 10 8.89 -35.03 -3.72
C VAL A 10 7.73 -34.05 -3.74
N SER A 11 7.71 -33.11 -2.80
CA SER A 11 6.78 -31.99 -2.79
C SER A 11 7.09 -31.12 -4.01
N THR A 12 6.23 -31.16 -5.02
CA THR A 12 6.28 -30.25 -6.17
C THR A 12 6.18 -28.81 -5.66
N PRO A 13 7.07 -27.89 -6.06
CA PRO A 13 6.99 -26.50 -5.70
C PRO A 13 5.64 -25.95 -6.19
N ARG A 14 4.83 -25.44 -5.24
CA ARG A 14 3.55 -24.81 -5.54
C ARG A 14 3.83 -23.58 -6.38
N VAL A 15 3.39 -23.56 -7.63
CA VAL A 15 3.39 -22.35 -8.45
C VAL A 15 2.52 -21.34 -7.69
N PRO A 16 3.03 -20.13 -7.39
CA PRO A 16 2.21 -19.13 -6.72
C PRO A 16 0.96 -18.85 -7.57
N ASP A 17 -0.19 -18.76 -6.92
CA ASP A 17 -1.44 -18.43 -7.58
C ASP A 17 -1.29 -17.11 -8.36
N PRO A 18 -1.81 -17.02 -9.59
CA PRO A 18 -1.71 -15.81 -10.39
C PRO A 18 -2.41 -14.64 -9.66
N VAL A 19 -1.77 -13.48 -9.67
CA VAL A 19 -2.32 -12.26 -9.07
C VAL A 19 -3.64 -11.89 -9.76
N SER A 20 -4.69 -11.71 -8.96
CA SER A 20 -6.05 -11.45 -9.42
C SER A 20 -6.35 -9.94 -9.40
N VAL A 21 -6.77 -9.39 -10.53
CA VAL A 21 -7.06 -7.96 -10.72
C VAL A 21 -8.49 -7.78 -11.19
N LEU A 22 -9.25 -6.87 -10.55
CA LEU A 22 -10.55 -6.42 -11.06
C LEU A 22 -10.38 -5.07 -11.75
N VAL A 23 -10.82 -4.97 -13.01
CA VAL A 23 -10.83 -3.73 -13.80
C VAL A 23 -12.28 -3.29 -13.99
N VAL A 24 -12.60 -2.07 -13.53
CA VAL A 24 -13.92 -1.45 -13.73
C VAL A 24 -13.73 -0.25 -14.65
N GLU A 25 -14.31 -0.34 -15.83
CA GLU A 25 -14.14 0.62 -16.94
C GLU A 25 -15.36 0.54 -17.85
N ASP A 26 -16.00 1.65 -18.15
CA ASP A 26 -17.24 1.67 -18.97
C ASP A 26 -16.96 1.54 -20.47
N ASP A 27 -15.88 2.16 -20.99
CA ASP A 27 -15.50 2.00 -22.39
C ASP A 27 -15.03 0.57 -22.71
N ALA A 28 -15.79 -0.12 -23.55
CA ALA A 28 -15.50 -1.51 -23.92
C ALA A 28 -14.13 -1.71 -24.58
N THR A 29 -13.66 -0.70 -25.34
CA THR A 29 -12.38 -0.75 -26.04
C THR A 29 -11.23 -0.64 -25.05
N ILE A 30 -11.30 0.34 -24.14
CA ILE A 30 -10.29 0.54 -23.10
C ILE A 30 -10.29 -0.64 -22.15
N ARG A 31 -11.45 -1.07 -21.68
CA ARG A 31 -11.62 -2.23 -20.79
C ARG A 31 -10.96 -3.48 -21.38
N ARG A 32 -11.24 -3.76 -22.68
CA ARG A 32 -10.64 -4.92 -23.36
C ARG A 32 -9.14 -4.77 -23.57
N ALA A 33 -8.66 -3.59 -23.92
CA ALA A 33 -7.24 -3.33 -24.11
C ALA A 33 -6.45 -3.51 -22.80
N VAL A 34 -6.97 -2.97 -21.69
CA VAL A 34 -6.36 -3.12 -20.36
C VAL A 34 -6.36 -4.60 -19.94
N GLN A 35 -7.49 -5.29 -20.08
CA GLN A 35 -7.60 -6.72 -19.78
C GLN A 35 -6.54 -7.53 -20.52
N LEU A 36 -6.50 -7.47 -21.87
CA LEU A 36 -5.56 -8.22 -22.69
C LEU A 36 -4.10 -7.87 -22.37
N SER A 37 -3.84 -6.60 -22.09
CA SER A 37 -2.51 -6.16 -21.70
C SER A 37 -2.07 -6.80 -20.41
N LEU A 38 -2.90 -6.79 -19.38
CA LEU A 38 -2.57 -7.36 -18.07
C LEU A 38 -2.47 -8.90 -18.12
N GLU A 39 -3.36 -9.57 -18.85
CA GLU A 39 -3.31 -11.03 -19.07
C GLU A 39 -1.97 -11.47 -19.70
N ARG A 40 -1.41 -10.68 -20.66
CA ARG A 40 -0.08 -10.93 -21.23
C ARG A 40 1.06 -10.84 -20.22
N TYR A 41 0.88 -10.09 -19.15
CA TYR A 41 1.84 -9.99 -18.04
C TYR A 41 1.60 -11.04 -16.94
N GLY A 42 0.66 -11.98 -17.16
CA GLY A 42 0.38 -13.10 -16.26
C GLY A 42 -0.60 -12.80 -15.13
N TYR A 43 -1.33 -11.68 -15.20
CA TYR A 43 -2.41 -11.38 -14.26
C TYR A 43 -3.69 -12.13 -14.65
N HIS A 44 -4.45 -12.54 -13.64
CA HIS A 44 -5.83 -13.02 -13.83
C HIS A 44 -6.76 -11.82 -13.72
N VAL A 45 -7.51 -11.52 -14.78
CA VAL A 45 -8.26 -10.26 -14.89
C VAL A 45 -9.76 -10.50 -14.98
N ALA A 46 -10.51 -10.04 -13.97
CA ALA A 46 -11.95 -9.87 -14.06
C ALA A 46 -12.28 -8.44 -14.49
N VAL A 47 -13.40 -8.25 -15.17
CA VAL A 47 -13.82 -6.94 -15.68
C VAL A 47 -15.27 -6.66 -15.33
N ALA A 48 -15.61 -5.35 -15.10
CA ALA A 48 -16.95 -4.86 -14.96
C ALA A 48 -17.13 -3.58 -15.80
N ALA A 49 -18.37 -3.29 -16.24
CA ALA A 49 -18.67 -2.19 -17.16
C ALA A 49 -19.24 -0.94 -16.49
N ASN A 50 -19.60 -1.03 -15.23
CA ASN A 50 -20.14 0.07 -14.42
C ASN A 50 -19.77 -0.12 -12.95
N GLY A 51 -20.02 0.89 -12.12
CA GLY A 51 -19.61 0.84 -10.72
C GLY A 51 -20.45 -0.13 -9.86
N LEU A 52 -21.71 -0.38 -10.19
CA LEU A 52 -22.54 -1.34 -9.44
C LEU A 52 -22.11 -2.77 -9.71
N ASP A 53 -21.92 -3.15 -10.99
CA ASP A 53 -21.36 -4.46 -11.36
C ASP A 53 -19.96 -4.65 -10.77
N GLY A 54 -19.15 -3.57 -10.74
CA GLY A 54 -17.83 -3.57 -10.10
C GLY A 54 -17.89 -3.87 -8.62
N LEU A 55 -18.86 -3.29 -7.89
CA LEU A 55 -19.05 -3.55 -6.48
C LEU A 55 -19.54 -4.99 -6.23
N GLU A 56 -20.45 -5.48 -7.05
CA GLU A 56 -20.94 -6.85 -6.97
C GLU A 56 -19.81 -7.85 -7.26
N ALA A 57 -19.04 -7.65 -8.32
CA ALA A 57 -17.89 -8.48 -8.64
C ALA A 57 -16.85 -8.49 -7.52
N PHE A 58 -16.56 -7.31 -6.91
CA PHE A 58 -15.66 -7.20 -5.78
C PHE A 58 -16.11 -8.04 -4.58
N ARG A 59 -17.40 -8.03 -4.26
CA ARG A 59 -17.97 -8.82 -3.15
C ARG A 59 -18.03 -10.32 -3.43
N ALA A 60 -18.22 -10.69 -4.68
CA ALA A 60 -18.31 -12.09 -5.11
C ALA A 60 -16.94 -12.76 -5.27
N GLY A 61 -15.85 -11.99 -5.48
CA GLY A 61 -14.52 -12.50 -5.77
C GLY A 61 -13.48 -12.15 -4.71
N ARG A 62 -12.25 -12.59 -4.97
CA ARG A 62 -11.05 -12.18 -4.23
C ARG A 62 -10.06 -11.57 -5.20
N TYR A 63 -9.63 -10.37 -4.90
CA TYR A 63 -8.72 -9.62 -5.76
C TYR A 63 -7.56 -9.09 -4.95
N ASP A 64 -6.38 -9.09 -5.55
CA ASP A 64 -5.16 -8.55 -4.98
C ASP A 64 -5.00 -7.06 -5.28
N LEU A 65 -5.70 -6.56 -6.33
CA LEU A 65 -5.67 -5.18 -6.75
C LEU A 65 -6.93 -4.83 -7.55
N LEU A 66 -7.40 -3.61 -7.40
CA LEU A 66 -8.51 -3.04 -8.19
C LEU A 66 -8.00 -1.89 -9.06
N ILE A 67 -8.50 -1.83 -10.29
CA ILE A 67 -8.30 -0.70 -11.21
C ILE A 67 -9.68 -0.12 -11.51
N LEU A 68 -9.90 1.13 -11.13
CA LEU A 68 -11.21 1.79 -11.22
C LEU A 68 -11.12 3.02 -12.10
N ASP A 69 -11.96 3.10 -13.13
CA ASP A 69 -12.18 4.40 -13.79
C ASP A 69 -12.88 5.36 -12.84
N VAL A 70 -12.53 6.63 -12.92
CA VAL A 70 -13.18 7.69 -12.15
C VAL A 70 -14.61 7.93 -12.69
N MET A 71 -14.75 7.94 -14.02
CA MET A 71 -15.99 8.29 -14.70
C MET A 71 -16.78 7.03 -15.07
N LEU A 72 -17.42 6.41 -14.09
CA LEU A 72 -18.29 5.25 -14.31
C LEU A 72 -19.77 5.64 -14.25
N PRO A 73 -20.64 5.00 -15.05
CA PRO A 73 -22.08 5.16 -14.93
C PRO A 73 -22.61 4.50 -13.65
N GLU A 74 -23.81 4.94 -13.20
CA GLU A 74 -24.57 4.45 -12.05
C GLU A 74 -23.89 4.76 -10.70
N LEU A 75 -22.74 4.16 -10.43
CA LEU A 75 -21.89 4.45 -9.29
C LEU A 75 -20.52 4.87 -9.82
N ASP A 76 -20.15 6.14 -9.64
CA ASP A 76 -18.85 6.63 -10.08
C ASP A 76 -17.69 5.94 -9.35
N GLY A 77 -16.49 5.99 -9.95
CA GLY A 77 -15.32 5.28 -9.39
C GLY A 77 -14.89 5.79 -8.02
N ILE A 78 -15.16 7.05 -7.70
CA ILE A 78 -14.89 7.66 -6.40
C ILE A 78 -15.82 7.06 -5.34
N GLY A 79 -17.12 6.99 -5.65
CA GLY A 79 -18.13 6.35 -4.81
C GLY A 79 -17.90 4.87 -4.63
N LEU A 80 -17.52 4.17 -5.71
CA LEU A 80 -17.12 2.76 -5.67
C LEU A 80 -15.91 2.55 -4.74
N CYS A 81 -14.87 3.35 -4.87
CA CYS A 81 -13.70 3.29 -4.00
C CYS A 81 -14.06 3.48 -2.52
N ARG A 82 -14.93 4.45 -2.20
CA ARG A 82 -15.38 4.68 -0.82
C ARG A 82 -16.09 3.45 -0.26
N ARG A 83 -17.01 2.84 -1.01
CA ARG A 83 -17.72 1.62 -0.58
C ARG A 83 -16.78 0.44 -0.38
N ILE A 84 -15.82 0.26 -1.28
CA ILE A 84 -14.79 -0.78 -1.12
C ILE A 84 -13.97 -0.54 0.16
N ARG A 85 -13.64 0.70 0.49
CA ARG A 85 -12.87 1.05 1.69
C ARG A 85 -13.62 0.83 3.01
N GLU A 86 -14.94 0.76 2.98
CA GLU A 86 -15.74 0.35 4.14
C GLU A 86 -15.53 -1.14 4.48
N GLU A 87 -15.18 -1.95 3.48
CA GLU A 87 -15.11 -3.41 3.59
C GLU A 87 -13.67 -3.97 3.45
N SER A 88 -12.74 -3.23 2.83
CA SER A 88 -11.43 -3.77 2.45
C SER A 88 -10.32 -2.72 2.35
N LEU A 89 -9.10 -3.19 2.60
CA LEU A 89 -7.85 -2.44 2.42
C LEU A 89 -7.10 -2.86 1.13
N VAL A 90 -7.72 -3.62 0.24
CA VAL A 90 -7.13 -4.04 -1.04
C VAL A 90 -6.59 -2.83 -1.81
N PRO A 91 -5.40 -2.91 -2.42
CA PRO A 91 -4.86 -1.82 -3.22
C PRO A 91 -5.81 -1.37 -4.33
N VAL A 92 -5.99 -0.05 -4.47
CA VAL A 92 -6.82 0.57 -5.50
C VAL A 92 -5.99 1.54 -6.32
N LEU A 93 -5.93 1.30 -7.63
CA LEU A 93 -5.39 2.21 -8.64
C LEU A 93 -6.55 2.88 -9.37
N MET A 94 -6.61 4.21 -9.36
CA MET A 94 -7.59 4.92 -10.17
C MET A 94 -7.07 5.27 -11.56
N MET A 95 -7.95 5.20 -12.55
CA MET A 95 -7.71 5.71 -13.90
C MET A 95 -8.60 6.93 -14.15
N SER A 96 -8.06 8.00 -14.73
CA SER A 96 -8.83 9.20 -15.08
C SER A 96 -8.53 9.62 -16.51
N ALA A 97 -9.56 10.03 -17.26
CA ALA A 97 -9.40 10.52 -18.63
C ALA A 97 -8.71 11.88 -18.73
N ARG A 98 -8.67 12.64 -17.65
CA ARG A 98 -7.97 13.92 -17.54
C ARG A 98 -7.19 13.98 -16.24
N GLY A 99 -5.96 14.52 -16.32
CA GLY A 99 -5.21 14.94 -15.14
C GLY A 99 -5.86 16.16 -14.46
N ASP A 100 -7.20 16.22 -14.42
CA ASP A 100 -7.89 17.26 -13.70
C ASP A 100 -7.54 17.10 -12.22
N ALA A 101 -6.96 18.14 -11.66
CA ALA A 101 -6.47 18.11 -10.29
C ALA A 101 -7.57 17.72 -9.31
N LEU A 102 -8.83 18.04 -9.61
CA LEU A 102 -10.00 17.73 -8.76
C LEU A 102 -10.30 16.24 -8.75
N ASP A 103 -10.28 15.56 -9.90
CA ASP A 103 -10.55 14.12 -9.98
C ASP A 103 -9.48 13.31 -9.26
N VAL A 104 -8.21 13.68 -9.47
CA VAL A 104 -7.08 13.07 -8.79
C VAL A 104 -7.18 13.23 -7.27
N VAL A 105 -7.47 14.44 -6.80
CA VAL A 105 -7.64 14.74 -5.37
C VAL A 105 -8.80 13.94 -4.80
N SER A 106 -9.97 13.97 -5.45
CA SER A 106 -11.18 13.28 -4.97
C SER A 106 -11.00 11.76 -4.92
N GLY A 107 -10.34 11.18 -5.92
CA GLY A 107 -10.03 9.75 -5.96
C GLY A 107 -9.09 9.31 -4.85
N LEU A 108 -7.99 10.06 -4.67
CA LEU A 108 -7.05 9.79 -3.58
C LEU A 108 -7.68 10.02 -2.20
N GLU A 109 -8.52 11.05 -2.01
CA GLU A 109 -9.26 11.26 -0.77
C GLU A 109 -10.28 10.16 -0.48
N ALA A 110 -10.88 9.57 -1.53
CA ALA A 110 -11.78 8.42 -1.41
C ALA A 110 -11.06 7.15 -0.90
N GLY A 111 -9.75 7.13 -0.96
CA GLY A 111 -8.96 6.01 -0.46
C GLY A 111 -8.13 5.29 -1.52
N ALA A 112 -8.04 5.77 -2.75
CA ALA A 112 -7.14 5.20 -3.74
C ALA A 112 -5.67 5.29 -3.27
N ASP A 113 -4.88 4.28 -3.60
CA ASP A 113 -3.47 4.21 -3.21
C ASP A 113 -2.57 4.90 -4.24
N ASP A 114 -3.07 4.99 -5.48
CA ASP A 114 -2.38 5.64 -6.59
C ASP A 114 -3.36 5.98 -7.72
N TYR A 115 -2.89 6.72 -8.73
CA TYR A 115 -3.68 7.04 -9.92
C TYR A 115 -2.84 7.06 -11.18
N VAL A 116 -3.49 6.92 -12.34
CA VAL A 116 -2.91 7.09 -13.67
C VAL A 116 -3.85 7.91 -14.56
N VAL A 117 -3.27 8.68 -15.47
CA VAL A 117 -4.00 9.47 -16.45
C VAL A 117 -4.08 8.69 -17.77
N LYS A 118 -5.27 8.62 -18.37
CA LYS A 118 -5.49 8.03 -19.69
C LYS A 118 -5.10 9.03 -20.80
N PRO A 119 -4.49 8.59 -21.92
CA PRO A 119 -4.07 7.22 -22.20
C PRO A 119 -2.83 6.85 -21.39
N VAL A 120 -2.77 5.62 -20.87
CA VAL A 120 -1.62 5.11 -20.13
C VAL A 120 -0.92 4.01 -20.91
N ASP A 121 0.40 4.11 -21.01
CA ASP A 121 1.21 3.06 -21.60
C ASP A 121 1.21 1.81 -20.73
N THR A 122 1.03 0.63 -21.36
CA THR A 122 0.99 -0.66 -20.65
C THR A 122 2.18 -0.89 -19.71
N PRO A 123 3.45 -0.61 -20.11
CA PRO A 123 4.59 -0.74 -19.19
C PRO A 123 4.47 0.14 -17.94
N VAL A 124 3.96 1.37 -18.07
CA VAL A 124 3.73 2.29 -16.96
C VAL A 124 2.65 1.76 -16.02
N LEU A 125 1.52 1.30 -16.57
CA LEU A 125 0.44 0.70 -15.81
C LEU A 125 0.93 -0.52 -15.01
N VAL A 126 1.65 -1.41 -15.66
CA VAL A 126 2.21 -2.63 -15.03
C VAL A 126 3.23 -2.28 -13.93
N ALA A 127 4.08 -1.27 -14.14
CA ALA A 127 5.02 -0.82 -13.12
C ALA A 127 4.29 -0.32 -11.86
N ARG A 128 3.21 0.44 -12.02
CA ARG A 128 2.37 0.93 -10.91
C ARG A 128 1.67 -0.21 -10.17
N ILE A 129 1.09 -1.16 -10.91
CA ILE A 129 0.47 -2.36 -10.35
C ILE A 129 1.49 -3.14 -9.50
N ARG A 130 2.68 -3.41 -10.03
CA ARG A 130 3.75 -4.12 -9.31
C ARG A 130 4.15 -3.40 -8.02
N THR A 131 4.23 -2.08 -8.08
CA THR A 131 4.55 -1.27 -6.91
C THR A 131 3.47 -1.35 -5.83
N LEU A 132 2.19 -1.29 -6.22
CA LEU A 132 1.06 -1.46 -5.29
C LEU A 132 1.03 -2.85 -4.66
N LEU A 133 1.20 -3.90 -5.46
CA LEU A 133 1.23 -5.29 -4.99
C LEU A 133 2.41 -5.54 -4.04
N ARG A 134 3.61 -5.00 -4.35
CA ARG A 134 4.77 -5.11 -3.46
C ARG A 134 4.51 -4.46 -2.09
N ARG A 135 3.77 -3.35 -2.04
CA ARG A 135 3.35 -2.73 -0.78
C ARG A 135 2.41 -3.62 0.01
N ALA A 136 1.47 -4.29 -0.67
CA ALA A 136 0.52 -5.20 -0.05
C ALA A 136 1.19 -6.48 0.52
N THR A 137 2.31 -6.91 -0.08
CA THR A 137 3.09 -8.08 0.36
C THR A 137 4.35 -7.69 1.13
N PHE A 138 4.49 -6.41 1.51
CA PHE A 138 5.68 -5.93 2.21
C PHE A 138 5.87 -6.71 3.52
N ARG A 139 7.01 -7.39 3.62
CA ARG A 139 7.52 -7.98 4.85
C ARG A 139 8.77 -7.19 5.24
N PRO A 140 8.86 -6.67 6.46
CA PRO A 140 10.08 -6.02 6.91
C PRO A 140 11.27 -6.94 6.74
N PRO A 141 12.48 -6.43 6.43
CA PRO A 141 13.68 -7.25 6.46
C PRO A 141 13.84 -7.86 7.84
N GLU A 142 14.05 -9.17 7.89
CA GLU A 142 14.38 -9.83 9.15
C GLU A 142 15.64 -9.18 9.71
N PRO A 143 15.71 -8.90 11.03
CA PRO A 143 16.94 -8.37 11.61
C PRO A 143 18.06 -9.36 11.33
N GLU A 144 19.09 -8.91 10.59
CA GLU A 144 20.27 -9.72 10.32
C GLU A 144 20.84 -10.18 11.66
N THR A 145 20.68 -11.46 11.98
CA THR A 145 21.37 -12.11 13.08
C THR A 145 22.83 -12.28 12.65
N THR A 146 23.59 -11.20 12.71
CA THR A 146 25.04 -11.28 12.58
C THR A 146 25.55 -12.08 13.77
N PRO A 147 26.25 -13.21 13.55
CA PRO A 147 26.82 -13.94 14.66
C PRO A 147 27.90 -13.06 15.32
N ALA A 148 27.68 -12.74 16.59
CA ALA A 148 28.51 -11.88 17.40
C ALA A 148 29.94 -12.42 17.44
N ARG A 149 30.87 -11.83 16.67
CA ARG A 149 32.32 -11.90 16.90
C ARG A 149 32.81 -10.57 17.44
N GLY A 150 32.92 -10.53 18.73
CA GLY A 150 33.79 -9.77 19.61
C GLY A 150 34.13 -8.33 19.25
N LYS A 151 33.80 -7.51 20.17
CA LYS A 151 34.18 -6.17 20.61
C LYS A 151 33.07 -5.13 20.40
N GLY A 152 32.33 -4.87 21.49
CA GLY A 152 31.25 -3.90 21.53
C GLY A 152 31.70 -2.45 21.32
N PRO A 153 30.89 -1.66 20.66
CA PRO A 153 30.92 -0.20 20.82
C PRO A 153 30.20 0.17 22.10
N VAL A 154 30.85 1.05 22.87
CA VAL A 154 30.36 1.63 24.10
C VAL A 154 29.11 2.47 23.78
N HIS A 155 27.94 2.09 24.30
CA HIS A 155 26.74 2.92 24.30
C HIS A 155 26.88 4.02 25.36
N PRO A 156 26.56 5.30 25.03
CA PRO A 156 26.36 6.29 26.07
C PRO A 156 25.09 5.94 26.86
N ALA A 157 25.24 5.83 28.16
CA ALA A 157 24.20 5.52 29.11
C ALA A 157 23.09 6.58 29.11
N GLY A 158 21.83 6.14 29.18
CA GLY A 158 20.78 6.94 29.74
C GLY A 158 19.53 7.14 28.90
N VAL A 159 18.86 6.05 28.47
CA VAL A 159 17.41 6.06 28.24
C VAL A 159 16.85 4.84 28.96
N PRO A 160 15.88 4.99 29.90
CA PRO A 160 15.24 3.83 30.51
C PRO A 160 14.43 3.11 29.42
N VAL A 161 14.86 1.92 29.03
CA VAL A 161 14.02 1.01 28.21
C VAL A 161 12.98 0.46 29.18
N ASP A 162 11.74 0.92 29.03
CA ASP A 162 10.61 0.36 29.75
C ASP A 162 10.44 -1.11 29.36
N ALA A 163 10.43 -1.99 30.35
CA ALA A 163 10.54 -3.47 30.20
C ALA A 163 9.29 -4.12 29.55
N ARG A 164 8.55 -3.40 28.72
CA ARG A 164 7.32 -3.83 28.04
C ARG A 164 7.38 -3.75 26.52
N THR A 165 8.51 -3.35 25.93
CA THR A 165 8.58 -3.18 24.47
C THR A 165 8.86 -4.51 23.81
N THR A 166 7.89 -5.04 23.08
CA THR A 166 8.05 -6.22 22.22
C THR A 166 9.10 -5.91 21.13
N PRO A 167 9.98 -6.85 20.76
CA PRO A 167 10.93 -6.61 19.66
C PRO A 167 10.18 -6.12 18.40
N GLY A 168 10.61 -4.99 17.84
CA GLY A 168 9.98 -4.39 16.66
C GLY A 168 8.78 -3.47 16.96
N GLU A 169 8.45 -3.21 18.21
CA GLU A 169 7.41 -2.25 18.58
C GLU A 169 8.01 -0.85 18.78
N LEU A 170 7.45 0.13 18.07
CA LEU A 170 7.77 1.54 18.21
C LEU A 170 6.55 2.24 18.84
N VAL A 171 6.78 3.06 19.85
CA VAL A 171 5.72 3.76 20.59
C VAL A 171 5.91 5.27 20.49
N PHE A 172 4.83 5.96 20.12
CA PHE A 172 4.73 7.41 20.01
C PHE A 172 3.47 7.85 20.77
N GLY A 173 3.58 8.13 22.08
CA GLY A 173 2.47 8.41 22.97
C GLY A 173 1.41 7.31 23.00
N ASP A 174 0.21 7.56 22.49
CA ASP A 174 -0.87 6.56 22.39
C ASP A 174 -0.82 5.70 21.11
N LEU A 175 0.12 6.00 20.18
CA LEU A 175 0.31 5.27 18.94
C LEU A 175 1.40 4.21 19.11
N SER A 176 1.11 2.94 18.87
CA SER A 176 2.09 1.87 18.78
C SER A 176 2.11 1.27 17.37
N VAL A 177 3.31 1.00 16.87
CA VAL A 177 3.58 0.46 15.54
C VAL A 177 4.44 -0.78 15.71
N ASN A 178 3.87 -1.95 15.45
CA ASN A 178 4.61 -3.19 15.39
C ASN A 178 5.17 -3.36 13.97
N THR A 179 6.46 -3.13 13.82
CA THR A 179 7.14 -3.19 12.50
C THR A 179 7.31 -4.61 11.98
N LEU A 180 7.26 -5.63 12.84
CA LEU A 180 7.37 -7.04 12.46
C LEU A 180 5.99 -7.64 12.13
N GLY A 181 4.98 -7.37 12.97
CA GLY A 181 3.59 -7.80 12.77
C GLY A 181 2.83 -6.93 11.77
N LEU A 182 3.36 -5.77 11.40
CA LEU A 182 2.70 -4.77 10.53
C LEU A 182 1.36 -4.29 11.09
N GLU A 183 1.28 -4.20 12.41
CA GLU A 183 0.10 -3.78 13.14
C GLU A 183 0.27 -2.38 13.72
N VAL A 184 -0.80 -1.62 13.68
CA VAL A 184 -0.83 -0.26 14.23
C VAL A 184 -1.99 -0.14 15.20
N HIS A 185 -1.72 0.39 16.40
CA HIS A 185 -2.74 0.62 17.42
C HIS A 185 -2.67 2.06 17.90
N ARG A 186 -3.81 2.63 18.23
CA ARG A 186 -3.93 3.94 18.88
C ARG A 186 -4.81 3.82 20.12
N GLY A 187 -4.26 4.17 21.29
CA GLY A 187 -4.95 3.97 22.57
C GLY A 187 -5.38 2.50 22.78
N GLY A 188 -4.56 1.54 22.33
CA GLY A 188 -4.83 0.10 22.40
C GLY A 188 -5.86 -0.42 21.39
N ARG A 189 -6.40 0.42 20.50
CA ARG A 189 -7.34 0.01 19.45
C ARG A 189 -6.62 -0.12 18.12
N PRO A 190 -6.90 -1.18 17.33
CA PRO A 190 -6.30 -1.36 16.02
C PRO A 190 -6.71 -0.24 15.06
N VAL A 191 -5.74 0.26 14.28
CA VAL A 191 -5.94 1.28 13.25
C VAL A 191 -5.79 0.62 11.88
N PRO A 192 -6.88 0.46 11.10
CA PRO A 192 -6.82 -0.15 9.79
C PRO A 192 -6.16 0.82 8.79
N LEU A 193 -4.95 0.47 8.33
CA LEU A 193 -4.21 1.23 7.32
C LEU A 193 -4.15 0.44 6.01
N THR A 194 -4.31 1.15 4.87
CA THR A 194 -3.98 0.54 3.57
C THR A 194 -2.48 0.23 3.51
N PRO A 195 -2.04 -0.70 2.65
CA PRO A 195 -0.61 -0.99 2.50
C PRO A 195 0.25 0.25 2.24
N THR A 196 -0.27 1.21 1.47
CA THR A 196 0.42 2.48 1.18
C THR A 196 0.51 3.39 2.41
N GLU A 197 -0.58 3.51 3.19
CA GLU A 197 -0.59 4.29 4.43
C GLU A 197 0.34 3.69 5.49
N LEU A 198 0.35 2.35 5.60
CA LEU A 198 1.25 1.64 6.51
C LEU A 198 2.71 1.88 6.12
N ARG A 199 3.05 1.72 4.83
CA ARG A 199 4.41 1.97 4.36
C ARG A 199 4.85 3.40 4.61
N LEU A 200 3.97 4.38 4.36
CA LEU A 200 4.23 5.79 4.68
C LEU A 200 4.51 6.00 6.17
N LEU A 201 3.71 5.38 7.05
CA LEU A 201 3.92 5.44 8.49
C LEU A 201 5.27 4.81 8.90
N LEU A 202 5.64 3.68 8.30
CA LEU A 202 6.92 3.01 8.58
C LEU A 202 8.12 3.87 8.16
N GLU A 203 8.04 4.58 7.03
CA GLU A 203 9.09 5.53 6.61
C GLU A 203 9.26 6.67 7.63
N PHE A 204 8.17 7.20 8.15
CA PHE A 204 8.22 8.19 9.24
C PHE A 204 8.77 7.59 10.54
N ALA A 205 8.34 6.39 10.89
CA ALA A 205 8.76 5.71 12.11
C ALA A 205 10.22 5.27 12.10
N ALA A 206 10.81 5.06 10.92
CA ALA A 206 12.23 4.79 10.77
C ALA A 206 13.13 6.01 11.07
N ALA A 207 12.57 7.23 10.97
CA ALA A 207 13.31 8.48 11.22
C ALA A 207 12.47 9.49 12.01
N PRO A 208 12.05 9.16 13.25
CA PRO A 208 11.16 10.01 14.03
C PRO A 208 11.83 11.36 14.35
N GLY A 209 11.08 12.46 14.16
CA GLY A 209 11.57 13.83 14.33
C GLY A 209 12.39 14.37 13.16
N ALA A 210 12.78 13.53 12.19
CA ALA A 210 13.42 14.00 10.97
C ALA A 210 12.38 14.51 9.97
N VAL A 211 12.74 15.56 9.21
CA VAL A 211 11.91 16.06 8.12
C VAL A 211 12.18 15.22 6.88
N LEU A 212 11.13 14.56 6.37
CA LEU A 212 11.17 13.83 5.11
C LEU A 212 10.51 14.68 4.03
N ASP A 213 11.28 15.00 2.98
CA ASP A 213 10.76 15.77 1.86
C ASP A 213 9.82 14.94 0.97
N ARG A 214 8.93 15.62 0.23
CA ARG A 214 7.89 14.98 -0.59
C ARG A 214 8.45 14.06 -1.67
N ARG A 215 9.58 14.44 -2.29
CA ARG A 215 10.19 13.63 -3.35
C ARG A 215 10.84 12.37 -2.78
N ARG A 216 11.47 12.49 -1.61
CA ARG A 216 11.98 11.34 -0.88
C ARG A 216 10.85 10.38 -0.53
N LEU A 217 9.76 10.87 0.06
CA LEU A 217 8.59 10.05 0.38
C LEU A 217 7.98 9.42 -0.88
N LEU A 218 7.88 10.19 -1.98
CA LEU A 218 7.38 9.69 -3.26
C LEU A 218 8.25 8.54 -3.79
N ARG A 219 9.56 8.66 -3.72
CA ARG A 219 10.49 7.61 -4.13
C ARG A 219 10.42 6.40 -3.20
N ASP A 220 10.51 6.61 -1.88
CA ASP A 220 10.69 5.54 -0.90
C ASP A 220 9.38 4.77 -0.65
N VAL A 221 8.22 5.42 -0.79
CA VAL A 221 6.89 4.81 -0.63
C VAL A 221 6.28 4.38 -1.96
N TRP A 222 6.35 5.20 -3.03
CA TRP A 222 5.72 4.91 -4.33
C TRP A 222 6.68 4.35 -5.38
N ASP A 223 8.00 4.32 -5.11
CA ASP A 223 9.05 3.93 -6.06
C ASP A 223 9.04 4.77 -7.35
N TYR A 224 8.58 6.01 -7.25
CA TYR A 224 8.57 6.91 -8.37
C TYR A 224 9.90 7.67 -8.47
N GLY A 225 10.39 7.79 -9.71
CA GLY A 225 11.46 8.70 -10.05
C GLY A 225 11.02 10.17 -10.02
N TRP A 226 11.74 11.01 -10.74
CA TRP A 226 11.52 12.46 -10.76
C TRP A 226 10.16 12.92 -11.34
N GLU A 227 9.47 12.05 -12.10
CA GLU A 227 8.24 12.38 -12.84
C GLU A 227 6.94 12.11 -12.03
N GLY A 228 7.05 11.64 -10.81
CA GLY A 228 5.89 11.36 -9.96
C GLY A 228 5.24 12.63 -9.40
N ASP A 229 3.91 12.63 -9.34
CA ASP A 229 3.13 13.73 -8.76
C ASP A 229 3.14 13.66 -7.23
N THR A 230 3.71 14.67 -6.59
CA THR A 230 3.82 14.73 -5.12
C THR A 230 2.48 14.89 -4.40
N ARG A 231 1.39 15.20 -5.11
CA ARG A 231 0.04 15.27 -4.51
C ARG A 231 -0.40 13.97 -3.85
N VAL A 232 0.04 12.81 -4.38
CA VAL A 232 -0.24 11.50 -3.74
C VAL A 232 0.30 11.44 -2.31
N VAL A 233 1.47 12.04 -2.07
CA VAL A 233 2.08 12.11 -0.73
C VAL A 233 1.23 12.96 0.19
N ASP A 234 0.87 14.17 -0.24
CA ASP A 234 0.12 15.14 0.57
C ASP A 234 -1.26 14.54 0.98
N LEU A 235 -1.95 13.90 0.06
CA LEU A 235 -3.24 13.29 0.30
C LEU A 235 -3.15 12.01 1.14
N CYS A 236 -2.12 11.20 0.95
CA CYS A 236 -1.87 10.05 1.82
C CYS A 236 -1.54 10.49 3.25
N VAL A 237 -0.72 11.53 3.43
CA VAL A 237 -0.47 12.14 4.76
C VAL A 237 -1.75 12.66 5.39
N LEU A 238 -2.63 13.30 4.61
CA LEU A 238 -3.91 13.79 5.12
C LEU A 238 -4.79 12.63 5.64
N ARG A 239 -4.89 11.53 4.90
CA ARG A 239 -5.64 10.33 5.33
C ARG A 239 -5.01 9.68 6.54
N LEU A 240 -3.68 9.52 6.54
CA LEU A 240 -2.96 8.93 7.66
C LEU A 240 -3.19 9.74 8.94
N ARG A 241 -3.12 11.08 8.88
CA ARG A 241 -3.44 11.97 10.01
C ARG A 241 -4.84 11.74 10.57
N LYS A 242 -5.85 11.54 9.73
CA LYS A 242 -7.23 11.27 10.18
C LYS A 242 -7.31 9.98 11.00
N LYS A 243 -6.46 9.00 10.72
CA LYS A 243 -6.46 7.67 11.36
C LYS A 243 -5.60 7.64 12.63
N ILE A 244 -4.38 8.19 12.59
CA ILE A 244 -3.44 8.11 13.70
C ILE A 244 -3.41 9.35 14.62
N GLY A 245 -4.09 10.44 14.23
CA GLY A 245 -4.08 11.75 14.91
C GLY A 245 -3.34 12.81 14.08
N ALA A 246 -3.98 13.97 13.92
CA ALA A 246 -3.46 15.03 13.07
C ALA A 246 -2.15 15.63 13.62
N GLU A 247 -1.99 15.64 14.93
CA GLU A 247 -0.85 16.13 15.69
C GLU A 247 0.41 15.29 15.51
N ARG A 248 0.27 14.02 15.12
CA ARG A 248 1.38 13.06 15.00
C ARG A 248 2.32 13.35 13.84
N ILE A 249 1.81 13.93 12.77
CA ILE A 249 2.62 14.29 11.61
C ILE A 249 2.56 15.79 11.40
N GLU A 250 3.66 16.48 11.64
CA GLU A 250 3.79 17.92 11.44
C GLU A 250 4.14 18.23 9.98
N THR A 251 3.57 19.33 9.43
CA THR A 251 4.00 19.91 8.16
C THR A 251 5.09 20.94 8.41
N VAL A 252 6.29 20.70 7.89
CA VAL A 252 7.36 21.67 7.87
C VAL A 252 7.30 22.41 6.54
N ARG A 253 6.77 23.63 6.57
CA ARG A 253 6.48 24.43 5.35
C ARG A 253 7.73 24.58 4.47
N GLY A 254 7.58 24.28 3.19
CA GLY A 254 8.66 24.34 2.22
C GLY A 254 9.60 23.11 2.21
N PHE A 255 9.57 22.26 3.25
CA PHE A 255 10.50 21.14 3.40
C PHE A 255 9.84 19.78 3.31
N GLY A 256 8.69 19.55 3.96
CA GLY A 256 8.02 18.25 3.94
C GLY A 256 7.24 17.96 5.22
N TYR A 257 7.38 16.74 5.71
CA TYR A 257 6.65 16.23 6.87
C TYR A 257 7.58 15.56 7.86
N LYS A 258 7.22 15.53 9.11
CA LYS A 258 7.94 14.77 10.15
C LYS A 258 6.97 14.11 11.12
N LEU A 259 7.29 12.92 11.61
CA LEU A 259 6.62 12.29 12.74
C LEU A 259 7.13 12.98 14.03
N VAL A 260 6.20 13.46 14.84
CA VAL A 260 6.52 14.11 16.12
C VAL A 260 7.03 13.04 17.09
N ARG A 261 8.13 13.34 17.78
CA ARG A 261 8.57 12.59 18.96
C ARG A 261 7.80 13.11 20.15
N ASP A 262 7.19 12.26 20.91
CA ASP A 262 6.62 12.63 22.21
C ASP A 262 7.72 12.84 23.22
#